data_1fd02fd80015564665b2d248501d0b4c
#
_entry.id   1fd02fd80015564665b2d248501d0b4c
#
_cell.length_a   1.000
_cell.length_b   1.000
_cell.length_c   1.000
_cell.angle_alpha   90.00
_cell.angle_beta   90.00
_cell.angle_gamma   90.00
#
_symmetry.space_group_name_H-M   'P 1'
#
loop_
_entity.id
_entity.type
_entity.pdbx_description
1 polymer ?
#
loop_
_entity_poly.entity_id
_entity_poly.type
_entity_poly.pdbx_seq_one_letter_code
_entity_poly.pdbx_strand_id
1 'polypeptide(L)'
;MMEKIRKELEEKRYLDTAIHALIAIFLCIVFSSFFSNLKKETLILTTFLGSFLPDLDHLLLYKRSKFYNFKAFLRWIVHSSRYRIAFELFHNLPSIATILFLLPFLYAKNKLVFIFFLAFLLHLISDFIIDKIVLKNTRFWRFGI
;
A
#
# COMPACT_ATOMS: atom_id res chain seq x y z
N MET A 1 16.36 -1.57 25.16
CA MET A 1 16.49 -1.98 23.75
C MET A 1 15.12 -2.29 23.12
N MET A 2 14.28 -3.14 23.71
CA MET A 2 12.95 -3.48 23.18
C MET A 2 11.98 -2.30 23.08
N GLU A 3 11.98 -1.39 24.04
CA GLU A 3 11.11 -0.21 24.08
C GLU A 3 11.46 0.81 22.99
N LYS A 4 12.75 1.00 22.71
CA LYS A 4 13.22 1.84 21.61
C LYS A 4 12.75 1.29 20.24
N ILE A 5 12.90 -0.03 20.04
CA ILE A 5 12.43 -0.69 18.81
C ILE A 5 10.90 -0.57 18.65
N ARG A 6 10.17 -0.70 19.77
CA ARG A 6 8.71 -0.54 19.76
C ARG A 6 8.30 0.89 19.36
N LYS A 7 8.96 1.90 19.91
CA LYS A 7 8.69 3.31 19.59
C LYS A 7 9.01 3.62 18.13
N GLU A 8 10.14 3.16 17.61
CA GLU A 8 10.51 3.32 16.19
C GLU A 8 9.49 2.65 15.24
N LEU A 9 8.93 1.51 15.63
CA LEU A 9 7.91 0.81 14.85
C LEU A 9 6.54 1.53 14.89
N GLU A 10 6.17 2.09 16.03
CA GLU A 10 4.94 2.89 16.16
C GLU A 10 5.05 4.19 15.34
N GLU A 11 6.20 4.86 15.38
CA GLU A 11 6.46 6.05 14.57
C GLU A 11 6.42 5.75 13.07
N LYS A 12 6.97 4.61 12.65
CA LYS A 12 6.93 4.16 11.25
C LYS A 12 5.49 3.99 10.75
N ARG A 13 4.62 3.39 11.53
CA ARG A 13 3.22 3.16 11.18
C ARG A 13 2.45 4.43 10.87
N TYR A 14 2.61 5.46 11.74
CA TYR A 14 1.95 6.74 11.51
C TYR A 14 2.48 7.42 10.24
N LEU A 15 3.78 7.30 10.00
CA LEU A 15 4.41 7.81 8.78
C LEU A 15 3.86 7.13 7.54
N ASP A 16 3.74 5.82 7.55
CA ASP A 16 3.24 4.99 6.46
C ASP A 16 1.80 5.38 6.10
N THR A 17 0.89 5.31 7.06
CA THR A 17 -0.51 5.72 6.86
C THR A 17 -0.63 7.19 6.39
N ALA A 18 0.20 8.08 6.93
CA ALA A 18 0.21 9.49 6.53
C ALA A 18 0.68 9.66 5.07
N ILE A 19 1.68 8.90 4.63
CA ILE A 19 2.17 8.92 3.24
C ILE A 19 1.07 8.44 2.29
N HIS A 20 0.36 7.36 2.59
CA HIS A 20 -0.74 6.87 1.74
C HIS A 20 -1.88 7.89 1.65
N ALA A 21 -2.24 8.54 2.76
CA ALA A 21 -3.22 9.62 2.75
C ALA A 21 -2.75 10.82 1.92
N LEU A 22 -1.49 11.22 2.04
CA LEU A 22 -0.91 12.32 1.26
C LEU A 22 -0.86 11.98 -0.24
N ILE A 23 -0.54 10.74 -0.61
CA ILE A 23 -0.60 10.27 -2.01
C ILE A 23 -2.02 10.41 -2.54
N ALA A 24 -3.04 9.93 -1.80
CA ALA A 24 -4.42 10.02 -2.21
C ALA A 24 -4.87 11.49 -2.40
N ILE A 25 -4.55 12.36 -1.45
CA ILE A 25 -4.87 13.79 -1.51
C ILE A 25 -4.17 14.46 -2.70
N PHE A 26 -2.87 14.21 -2.88
CA PHE A 26 -2.09 14.74 -3.99
C PHE A 26 -2.70 14.33 -5.34
N LEU A 27 -3.02 13.06 -5.52
CA LEU A 27 -3.65 12.57 -6.75
C LEU A 27 -5.04 13.19 -6.96
N CYS A 28 -5.83 13.38 -5.91
CA CYS A 28 -7.12 14.09 -6.01
C CYS A 28 -6.94 15.51 -6.52
N ILE A 29 -5.97 16.26 -6.00
CA ILE A 29 -5.69 17.64 -6.42
C ILE A 29 -5.25 17.65 -7.88
N VAL A 30 -4.25 16.86 -8.23
CA VAL A 30 -3.70 16.80 -9.60
C VAL A 30 -4.78 16.39 -10.59
N PHE A 31 -5.50 15.30 -10.36
CA PHE A 31 -6.47 14.80 -11.31
C PHE A 31 -7.78 15.59 -11.37
N SER A 32 -8.13 16.33 -10.32
CA SER A 32 -9.26 17.27 -10.41
C SER A 32 -9.02 18.37 -11.43
N SER A 33 -7.76 18.75 -11.66
CA SER A 33 -7.39 19.73 -12.69
C SER A 33 -7.34 19.13 -14.10
N PHE A 34 -6.87 17.87 -14.22
CA PHE A 34 -6.74 17.21 -15.52
C PHE A 34 -8.04 16.55 -16.04
N PHE A 35 -8.90 16.10 -15.13
CA PHE A 35 -10.14 15.38 -15.45
C PHE A 35 -11.37 16.11 -14.89
N SER A 36 -11.56 17.36 -15.34
CA SER A 36 -12.68 18.21 -14.90
C SER A 36 -14.07 17.62 -15.19
N ASN A 37 -14.16 16.67 -16.10
CA ASN A 37 -15.38 15.94 -16.42
C ASN A 37 -15.71 14.79 -15.46
N LEU A 38 -14.80 14.42 -14.56
CA LEU A 38 -15.06 13.41 -13.55
C LEU A 38 -15.68 14.05 -12.30
N LYS A 39 -16.68 13.37 -11.72
CA LYS A 39 -17.26 13.79 -10.44
C LYS A 39 -16.20 13.72 -9.34
N LYS A 40 -16.07 14.80 -8.57
CA LYS A 40 -15.06 14.92 -7.51
C LYS A 40 -15.17 13.79 -6.46
N GLU A 41 -16.39 13.42 -6.09
CA GLU A 41 -16.64 12.34 -5.13
C GLU A 41 -16.12 11.00 -5.64
N THR A 42 -16.33 10.72 -6.93
CA THR A 42 -15.84 9.49 -7.57
C THR A 42 -14.31 9.49 -7.62
N LEU A 43 -13.70 10.63 -7.92
CA LEU A 43 -12.26 10.78 -7.94
C LEU A 43 -11.66 10.55 -6.57
N ILE A 44 -12.22 11.18 -5.53
CA ILE A 44 -11.79 10.99 -4.13
C ILE A 44 -11.89 9.52 -3.75
N LEU A 45 -13.06 8.90 -3.97
CA LEU A 45 -13.25 7.49 -3.62
C LEU A 45 -12.26 6.58 -4.36
N THR A 46 -12.03 6.82 -5.65
CA THR A 46 -11.12 6.01 -6.47
C THR A 46 -9.68 6.12 -6.00
N THR A 47 -9.18 7.33 -5.70
CA THR A 47 -7.82 7.52 -5.21
C THR A 47 -7.61 6.94 -3.82
N PHE A 48 -8.58 7.11 -2.92
CA PHE A 48 -8.51 6.50 -1.59
C PHE A 48 -8.54 4.97 -1.65
N LEU A 49 -9.45 4.39 -2.42
CA LEU A 49 -9.50 2.93 -2.59
C LEU A 49 -8.18 2.40 -3.17
N GLY A 50 -7.63 3.04 -4.20
CA GLY A 50 -6.34 2.64 -4.75
C GLY A 50 -5.19 2.75 -3.76
N SER A 51 -5.21 3.77 -2.89
CA SER A 51 -4.15 4.01 -1.90
C SER A 51 -4.23 3.10 -0.67
N PHE A 52 -5.37 2.49 -0.34
CA PHE A 52 -5.52 1.68 0.88
C PHE A 52 -5.88 0.22 0.61
N LEU A 53 -6.38 -0.10 -0.59
CA LEU A 53 -6.77 -1.46 -0.92
C LEU A 53 -5.60 -2.47 -0.93
N PRO A 54 -4.35 -2.09 -1.33
CA PRO A 54 -3.22 -3.02 -1.25
C PRO A 54 -3.05 -3.65 0.12
N ASP A 55 -3.26 -2.89 1.19
CA ASP A 55 -3.14 -3.38 2.58
C ASP A 55 -4.15 -4.47 2.96
N LEU A 56 -5.19 -4.69 2.13
CA LEU A 56 -6.14 -5.78 2.37
C LEU A 56 -5.51 -7.17 2.22
N ASP A 57 -4.38 -7.27 1.53
CA ASP A 57 -3.66 -8.56 1.45
C ASP A 57 -3.14 -9.01 2.83
N HIS A 58 -2.87 -8.07 3.72
CA HIS A 58 -2.55 -8.38 5.12
C HIS A 58 -3.68 -9.14 5.83
N LEU A 59 -4.95 -8.94 5.41
CA LEU A 59 -6.08 -9.70 5.94
C LEU A 59 -6.03 -11.20 5.54
N LEU A 60 -5.39 -11.51 4.42
CA LEU A 60 -5.18 -12.90 4.00
C LEU A 60 -4.24 -13.63 4.96
N LEU A 61 -3.32 -12.91 5.57
CA LEU A 61 -2.42 -13.42 6.59
C LEU A 61 -3.16 -13.77 7.89
N TYR A 62 -4.27 -13.08 8.18
CA TYR A 62 -5.09 -13.38 9.36
C TYR A 62 -5.59 -14.82 9.38
N LYS A 63 -6.06 -15.34 8.25
CA LYS A 63 -6.54 -16.71 8.14
C LYS A 63 -5.43 -17.76 8.32
N ARG A 64 -4.18 -17.40 8.03
CA ARG A 64 -3.01 -18.27 8.20
C ARG A 64 -2.35 -18.12 9.56
N SER A 65 -2.51 -16.95 10.18
CA SER A 65 -2.03 -16.70 11.54
C SER A 65 -3.02 -17.32 12.51
N LYS A 66 -2.57 -18.15 13.42
CA LYS A 66 -3.41 -18.77 14.46
C LYS A 66 -3.88 -17.75 15.53
N PHE A 67 -4.23 -16.53 15.14
CA PHE A 67 -4.72 -15.51 16.05
C PHE A 67 -6.21 -15.69 16.32
N TYR A 68 -6.57 -15.89 17.57
CA TYR A 68 -7.95 -16.00 18.03
C TYR A 68 -8.69 -14.65 18.07
N ASN A 69 -7.95 -13.52 17.95
CA ASN A 69 -8.49 -12.19 18.14
C ASN A 69 -7.96 -11.23 17.07
N PHE A 70 -8.87 -10.63 16.30
CA PHE A 70 -8.55 -9.67 15.25
C PHE A 70 -7.73 -8.47 15.74
N LYS A 71 -7.99 -7.97 16.96
CA LYS A 71 -7.21 -6.88 17.57
C LYS A 71 -5.76 -7.30 17.86
N ALA A 72 -5.55 -8.55 18.26
CA ALA A 72 -4.20 -9.09 18.45
C ALA A 72 -3.48 -9.27 17.11
N PHE A 73 -4.21 -9.69 16.07
CA PHE A 73 -3.70 -9.78 14.71
C PHE A 73 -3.31 -8.40 14.15
N LEU A 74 -4.16 -7.38 14.29
CA LEU A 74 -3.83 -6.01 13.87
C LEU A 74 -2.59 -5.47 14.60
N ARG A 75 -2.49 -5.71 15.92
CA ARG A 75 -1.28 -5.36 16.66
C ARG A 75 -0.05 -6.10 16.14
N TRP A 76 -0.22 -7.36 15.76
CA TRP A 76 0.87 -8.17 15.24
C TRP A 76 1.31 -7.70 13.84
N ILE A 77 0.40 -7.41 12.90
CA ILE A 77 0.72 -6.80 11.59
C ILE A 77 1.54 -5.53 11.79
N VAL A 78 1.08 -4.67 12.67
CA VAL A 78 1.73 -3.39 12.97
C VAL A 78 3.13 -3.54 13.57
N HIS A 79 3.38 -4.64 14.31
CA HIS A 79 4.63 -4.88 15.01
C HIS A 79 5.54 -5.88 14.29
N SER A 80 5.12 -6.40 13.16
CA SER A 80 5.78 -7.53 12.52
C SER A 80 6.83 -7.13 11.48
N SER A 81 7.77 -6.26 11.86
CA SER A 81 9.11 -6.29 11.25
C SER A 81 9.78 -7.69 11.33
N ARG A 82 9.04 -8.68 11.82
CA ARG A 82 9.45 -10.07 12.04
C ARG A 82 8.95 -11.03 10.97
N TYR A 83 8.29 -10.54 9.90
CA TYR A 83 7.91 -11.42 8.80
C TYR A 83 9.16 -11.95 8.11
N ARG A 84 9.53 -13.17 8.45
CA ARG A 84 10.50 -13.93 7.68
C ARG A 84 9.88 -14.52 6.41
N ILE A 85 8.56 -14.72 6.41
CA ILE A 85 7.83 -15.32 5.30
C ILE A 85 6.39 -14.78 5.38
N ALA A 86 6.10 -13.67 4.72
CA ALA A 86 4.74 -13.22 4.48
C ALA A 86 4.49 -13.31 2.97
N PHE A 87 3.58 -14.16 2.57
CA PHE A 87 3.05 -14.11 1.22
C PHE A 87 2.09 -12.94 1.14
N GLU A 88 2.59 -11.82 0.67
CA GLU A 88 1.81 -10.64 0.37
C GLU A 88 1.49 -10.66 -1.12
N LEU A 89 0.21 -10.72 -1.44
CA LEU A 89 -0.25 -10.90 -2.82
C LEU A 89 0.17 -9.72 -3.70
N PHE A 90 0.12 -8.52 -3.15
CA PHE A 90 0.35 -7.27 -3.89
C PHE A 90 1.73 -6.66 -3.60
N HIS A 91 2.27 -6.79 -2.40
CA HIS A 91 3.53 -6.16 -1.99
C HIS A 91 4.76 -6.92 -2.52
N ASN A 92 4.89 -6.94 -3.85
CA ASN A 92 6.02 -7.59 -4.52
C ASN A 92 6.39 -6.86 -5.82
N LEU A 93 7.64 -7.02 -6.26
CA LEU A 93 8.14 -6.39 -7.50
C LEU A 93 7.40 -6.83 -8.77
N PRO A 94 6.99 -8.10 -8.94
CA PRO A 94 6.14 -8.50 -10.06
C PRO A 94 4.83 -7.72 -10.15
N SER A 95 4.17 -7.44 -9.03
CA SER A 95 2.94 -6.63 -9.01
C SER A 95 3.20 -5.19 -9.47
N ILE A 96 4.28 -4.58 -8.99
CA ILE A 96 4.71 -3.25 -9.43
C ILE A 96 4.95 -3.23 -10.94
N ALA A 97 5.73 -4.20 -11.44
CA ALA A 97 6.06 -4.30 -12.87
C ALA A 97 4.81 -4.52 -13.73
N THR A 98 3.89 -5.38 -13.29
CA THR A 98 2.62 -5.66 -13.99
C THR A 98 1.76 -4.41 -14.07
N ILE A 99 1.59 -3.69 -12.96
CA ILE A 99 0.78 -2.46 -12.96
C ILE A 99 1.42 -1.40 -13.86
N LEU A 100 2.74 -1.18 -13.77
CA LEU A 100 3.47 -0.25 -14.64
C LEU A 100 3.24 -0.56 -16.12
N PHE A 101 3.30 -1.83 -16.51
CA PHE A 101 3.05 -2.27 -17.88
C PHE A 101 1.61 -2.01 -18.32
N LEU A 102 0.64 -2.19 -17.42
CA LEU A 102 -0.78 -2.02 -17.74
C LEU A 102 -1.24 -0.56 -17.76
N LEU A 103 -0.58 0.35 -17.05
CA LEU A 103 -1.04 1.75 -16.92
C LEU A 103 -1.34 2.46 -18.24
N PRO A 104 -0.51 2.38 -19.32
CA PRO A 104 -0.83 3.03 -20.59
C PRO A 104 -2.15 2.53 -21.21
N PHE A 105 -2.40 1.23 -21.12
CA PHE A 105 -3.64 0.62 -21.64
C PHE A 105 -4.86 1.04 -20.81
N LEU A 106 -4.70 1.10 -19.49
CA LEU A 106 -5.76 1.55 -18.58
C LEU A 106 -6.09 3.02 -18.81
N TYR A 107 -5.09 3.87 -19.05
CA TYR A 107 -5.28 5.28 -19.38
C TYR A 107 -6.11 5.45 -20.66
N ALA A 108 -5.84 4.67 -21.68
CA ALA A 108 -6.57 4.70 -22.94
C ALA A 108 -8.02 4.19 -22.82
N LYS A 109 -8.26 3.21 -21.94
CA LYS A 109 -9.56 2.55 -21.79
C LYS A 109 -10.49 3.25 -20.79
N ASN A 110 -10.01 3.55 -19.60
CA ASN A 110 -10.84 4.11 -18.53
C ASN A 110 -10.01 4.92 -17.53
N LYS A 111 -10.28 6.21 -17.46
CA LYS A 111 -9.54 7.15 -16.59
C LYS A 111 -9.66 6.82 -15.10
N LEU A 112 -10.82 6.38 -14.63
CA LEU A 112 -11.00 6.00 -13.21
C LEU A 112 -10.19 4.76 -12.86
N VAL A 113 -10.20 3.75 -13.72
CA VAL A 113 -9.39 2.53 -13.53
C VAL A 113 -7.91 2.87 -13.56
N PHE A 114 -7.48 3.74 -14.47
CA PHE A 114 -6.11 4.25 -14.51
C PHE A 114 -5.73 4.94 -13.18
N ILE A 115 -6.57 5.86 -12.68
CA ILE A 115 -6.33 6.61 -11.45
C ILE A 115 -6.24 5.65 -10.25
N PHE A 116 -7.14 4.67 -10.19
CA PHE A 116 -7.12 3.63 -9.17
C PHE A 116 -5.78 2.88 -9.16
N PHE A 117 -5.35 2.34 -10.30
CA PHE A 117 -4.11 1.57 -10.39
C PHE A 117 -2.86 2.44 -10.24
N LEU A 118 -2.92 3.72 -10.58
CA LEU A 118 -1.82 4.65 -10.30
C LEU A 118 -1.69 4.91 -8.80
N ALA A 119 -2.79 5.12 -8.08
CA ALA A 119 -2.79 5.26 -6.63
C ALA A 119 -2.27 3.98 -5.95
N PHE A 120 -2.72 2.82 -6.42
CA PHE A 120 -2.27 1.51 -5.98
C PHE A 120 -0.75 1.32 -6.19
N LEU A 121 -0.24 1.69 -7.37
CA LEU A 121 1.18 1.62 -7.68
C LEU A 121 2.02 2.52 -6.77
N LEU A 122 1.58 3.77 -6.55
CA LEU A 122 2.30 4.71 -5.70
C LEU A 122 2.32 4.25 -4.24
N HIS A 123 1.25 3.61 -3.76
CA HIS A 123 1.26 2.92 -2.46
C HIS A 123 2.36 1.87 -2.41
N LEU A 124 2.38 0.91 -3.34
CA LEU A 124 3.41 -0.16 -3.37
C LEU A 124 4.84 0.39 -3.46
N ILE A 125 5.05 1.45 -4.25
CA ILE A 125 6.37 2.09 -4.36
C ILE A 125 6.76 2.75 -3.05
N SER A 126 5.83 3.44 -2.38
CA SER A 126 6.12 4.08 -1.08
C SER A 126 6.51 3.05 -0.02
N ASP A 127 5.79 1.93 0.04
CA ASP A 127 6.09 0.85 0.97
C ASP A 127 7.45 0.21 0.69
N PHE A 128 7.72 -0.06 -0.59
CA PHE A 128 9.03 -0.57 -0.98
C PHE A 128 10.17 0.37 -0.55
N ILE A 129 10.00 1.68 -0.73
CA ILE A 129 11.00 2.69 -0.34
C ILE A 129 11.13 2.74 1.19
N ILE A 130 10.01 2.77 1.92
CA ILE A 130 10.00 2.80 3.38
C ILE A 130 10.67 1.55 3.94
N ASP A 131 10.34 0.39 3.42
CA ASP A 131 10.93 -0.88 3.86
C ASP A 131 12.43 -0.95 3.55
N LYS A 132 12.84 -0.44 2.41
CA LYS A 132 14.27 -0.36 2.05
C LYS A 132 15.04 0.57 2.99
N ILE A 133 14.47 1.72 3.34
CA ILE A 133 15.14 2.73 4.18
C ILE A 133 15.11 2.32 5.66
N VAL A 134 13.95 1.88 6.16
CA VAL A 134 13.71 1.65 7.58
C VAL A 134 14.09 0.24 7.99
N LEU A 135 13.61 -0.78 7.27
CA LEU A 135 13.87 -2.19 7.60
C LEU A 135 15.20 -2.68 7.06
N LYS A 136 15.77 -1.99 6.09
CA LYS A 136 17.00 -2.39 5.38
C LYS A 136 16.90 -3.81 4.80
N ASN A 137 15.68 -4.28 4.58
CA ASN A 137 15.40 -5.64 4.08
C ASN A 137 14.24 -5.59 3.09
N THR A 138 14.55 -5.88 1.84
CA THR A 138 13.58 -5.91 0.72
C THR A 138 13.50 -7.30 0.08
N ARG A 139 14.00 -8.34 0.76
CA ARG A 139 14.04 -9.68 0.17
C ARG A 139 12.67 -10.23 -0.17
N PHE A 140 11.66 -9.98 0.69
CA PHE A 140 10.28 -10.41 0.47
C PHE A 140 9.61 -9.74 -0.73
N TRP A 141 10.07 -8.55 -1.15
CA TRP A 141 9.56 -7.85 -2.33
C TRP A 141 9.90 -8.54 -3.65
N ARG A 142 10.86 -9.45 -3.68
CA ARG A 142 11.30 -10.08 -4.94
C ARG A 142 10.24 -10.99 -5.53
N PHE A 143 9.58 -11.81 -4.70
CA PHE A 143 8.64 -12.83 -5.16
C PHE A 143 7.39 -12.97 -4.28
N GLY A 144 7.21 -12.16 -3.25
CA GLY A 144 6.13 -12.33 -2.29
C GLY A 144 6.27 -13.57 -1.40
N ILE A 145 7.51 -14.10 -1.27
CA ILE A 145 7.84 -15.33 -0.51
C ILE A 145 8.83 -14.98 0.60
#